data_3b0095440bf6bfcd5f1d670e327f158e
#
_entry.id   3b0095440bf6bfcd5f1d670e327f158e
#
_cell.length_a   1.000
_cell.length_b   1.000
_cell.length_c   1.000
_cell.angle_alpha   90.00
_cell.angle_beta   90.00
_cell.angle_gamma   90.00
#
_symmetry.space_group_name_H-M   'P 1'
#
loop_
_entity.id
_entity.type
_entity.pdbx_description
1 polymer ?
#
loop_
_entity_poly.entity_id
_entity_poly.type
_entity_poly.pdbx_seq_one_letter_code
_entity_poly.pdbx_strand_id
1 'polypeptide(L)'
;MLEPILLSLKVAFAAVTIDFLVALAVARFMARVDFSGKNALESLIIMPMVLPPTVLGYGLLILLGKRGLVGSFLLETFDYQLIFTWVAAVIASAVVSFPLMYQSAKAAFAGVDVTLEQAARTLGARESRIFLTITLPLAWPGILAGLVLSFARALGEFGATLMVAGNIPGKTQTIPLAIYFAVESGDTEGARNLVLVITLLSFVTVFWLNWWSRNKLQKWKKRELCHAVRQHS
;
A
#
# COMPACT_ATOMS: atom_id res chain seq x y z
N MET A 1 20.25 -13.75 -9.59
CA MET A 1 18.83 -13.56 -9.99
C MET A 1 17.83 -13.69 -8.85
N LEU A 2 17.98 -14.64 -7.92
CA LEU A 2 17.02 -14.80 -6.81
C LEU A 2 17.04 -13.66 -5.79
N GLU A 3 18.19 -13.06 -5.53
CA GLU A 3 18.33 -12.00 -4.52
C GLU A 3 17.45 -10.76 -4.81
N PRO A 4 17.44 -10.17 -6.02
CA PRO A 4 16.56 -9.02 -6.32
C PRO A 4 15.06 -9.37 -6.20
N ILE A 5 14.68 -10.61 -6.52
CA ILE A 5 13.30 -11.08 -6.44
C ILE A 5 12.86 -11.16 -4.96
N LEU A 6 13.65 -11.83 -4.13
CA LEU A 6 13.35 -11.96 -2.70
C LEU A 6 13.34 -10.60 -2.00
N LEU A 7 14.29 -9.73 -2.36
CA LEU A 7 14.35 -8.39 -1.78
C LEU A 7 13.15 -7.54 -2.20
N SER A 8 12.74 -7.56 -3.48
CA SER A 8 11.55 -6.84 -3.94
C SER A 8 10.29 -7.30 -3.24
N LEU A 9 10.10 -8.61 -3.08
CA LEU A 9 8.97 -9.15 -2.34
C LEU A 9 9.02 -8.73 -0.87
N LYS A 10 10.18 -8.83 -0.21
CA LYS A 10 10.37 -8.40 1.18
C LYS A 10 10.03 -6.92 1.36
N VAL A 11 10.54 -6.07 0.47
CA VAL A 11 10.30 -4.61 0.49
C VAL A 11 8.82 -4.31 0.27
N ALA A 12 8.20 -4.90 -0.76
CA ALA A 12 6.79 -4.68 -1.08
C ALA A 12 5.86 -5.16 0.05
N PHE A 13 6.11 -6.35 0.62
CA PHE A 13 5.32 -6.86 1.75
C PHE A 13 5.45 -5.98 2.99
N ALA A 14 6.65 -5.55 3.34
CA ALA A 14 6.88 -4.68 4.49
C ALA A 14 6.21 -3.31 4.28
N ALA A 15 6.37 -2.70 3.11
CA ALA A 15 5.75 -1.42 2.76
C ALA A 15 4.23 -1.49 2.85
N VAL A 16 3.62 -2.50 2.21
CA VAL A 16 2.15 -2.67 2.20
C VAL A 16 1.59 -3.02 3.57
N THR A 17 2.34 -3.72 4.41
CA THR A 17 1.92 -3.98 5.79
C THR A 17 1.84 -2.67 6.59
N ILE A 18 2.83 -1.80 6.43
CA ILE A 18 2.83 -0.45 7.04
C ILE A 18 1.65 0.35 6.48
N ASP A 19 1.49 0.40 5.16
CA ASP A 19 0.40 1.10 4.49
C ASP A 19 -0.97 0.62 4.98
N PHE A 20 -1.16 -0.69 5.06
CA PHE A 20 -2.41 -1.28 5.53
C PHE A 20 -2.77 -0.79 6.95
N LEU A 21 -1.84 -0.90 7.89
CA LEU A 21 -2.09 -0.51 9.28
C LEU A 21 -2.36 1.00 9.42
N VAL A 22 -1.52 1.83 8.79
CA VAL A 22 -1.63 3.28 8.90
C VAL A 22 -2.81 3.81 8.08
N ALA A 23 -2.97 3.35 6.84
CA ALA A 23 -4.04 3.83 5.98
C ALA A 23 -5.43 3.43 6.49
N LEU A 24 -5.61 2.24 7.09
CA LEU A 24 -6.89 1.88 7.71
C LEU A 24 -7.29 2.87 8.82
N ALA A 25 -6.34 3.18 9.71
CA ALA A 25 -6.59 4.11 10.81
C ALA A 25 -6.91 5.51 10.28
N VAL A 26 -6.07 6.03 9.37
CA VAL A 26 -6.24 7.36 8.77
C VAL A 26 -7.53 7.43 7.93
N ALA A 27 -7.79 6.44 7.08
CA ALA A 27 -8.99 6.39 6.23
C ALA A 27 -10.27 6.33 7.08
N ARG A 28 -10.28 5.53 8.16
CA ARG A 28 -11.41 5.47 9.09
C ARG A 28 -11.67 6.81 9.76
N PHE A 29 -10.63 7.48 10.23
CA PHE A 29 -10.73 8.81 10.82
C PHE A 29 -11.26 9.83 9.80
N MET A 30 -10.65 9.89 8.62
CA MET A 30 -11.00 10.82 7.54
C MET A 30 -12.42 10.57 6.96
N ALA A 31 -12.90 9.32 6.98
CA ALA A 31 -14.26 9.00 6.53
C ALA A 31 -15.36 9.47 7.51
N ARG A 32 -15.02 9.68 8.79
CA ARG A 32 -16.01 9.92 9.87
C ARG A 32 -15.99 11.32 10.44
N VAL A 33 -14.84 12.00 10.36
CA VAL A 33 -14.65 13.30 11.01
C VAL A 33 -14.55 14.39 9.97
N ASP A 34 -15.36 15.43 10.13
CA ASP A 34 -15.23 16.66 9.37
C ASP A 34 -14.60 17.74 10.25
N PHE A 35 -13.50 18.29 9.78
CA PHE A 35 -12.75 19.34 10.46
C PHE A 35 -12.19 20.35 9.48
N SER A 36 -11.91 21.56 9.96
CA SER A 36 -11.25 22.59 9.17
C SER A 36 -9.84 22.14 8.78
N GLY A 37 -9.52 22.16 7.46
CA GLY A 37 -8.22 21.68 6.95
C GLY A 37 -8.21 20.22 6.47
N LYS A 38 -9.33 19.47 6.55
CA LYS A 38 -9.46 18.09 6.06
C LYS A 38 -8.99 17.96 4.61
N ASN A 39 -9.42 18.87 3.73
CA ASN A 39 -9.05 18.86 2.31
C ASN A 39 -7.54 19.06 2.09
N ALA A 40 -6.91 19.93 2.90
CA ALA A 40 -5.47 20.15 2.81
C ALA A 40 -4.68 18.91 3.26
N LEU A 41 -5.08 18.28 4.36
CA LEU A 41 -4.46 17.03 4.82
C LEU A 41 -4.65 15.90 3.80
N GLU A 42 -5.83 15.82 3.20
CA GLU A 42 -6.13 14.83 2.17
C GLU A 42 -5.28 15.06 0.91
N SER A 43 -5.13 16.29 0.49
CA SER A 43 -4.24 16.66 -0.62
C SER A 43 -2.78 16.28 -0.32
N LEU A 44 -2.32 16.47 0.91
CA LEU A 44 -0.98 16.07 1.34
C LEU A 44 -0.79 14.54 1.30
N ILE A 45 -1.80 13.79 1.73
CA ILE A 45 -1.79 12.32 1.68
C ILE A 45 -1.72 11.81 0.23
N ILE A 46 -2.41 12.47 -0.69
CA ILE A 46 -2.49 12.04 -2.10
C ILE A 46 -1.30 12.57 -2.92
N MET A 47 -0.62 13.61 -2.44
CA MET A 47 0.49 14.25 -3.14
C MET A 47 1.57 13.28 -3.68
N PRO A 48 1.99 12.24 -2.95
CA PRO A 48 2.98 11.28 -3.46
C PRO A 48 2.57 10.56 -4.76
N MET A 49 1.29 10.47 -5.05
CA MET A 49 0.80 9.86 -6.29
C MET A 49 0.97 10.79 -7.52
N VAL A 50 0.98 12.10 -7.29
CA VAL A 50 1.05 13.12 -8.36
C VAL A 50 2.49 13.54 -8.63
N LEU A 51 3.33 13.54 -7.60
CA LEU A 51 4.73 13.95 -7.73
C LEU A 51 5.55 12.90 -8.50
N PRO A 52 6.52 13.35 -9.34
CA PRO A 52 7.48 12.44 -9.94
C PRO A 52 8.22 11.63 -8.86
N PRO A 53 8.45 10.32 -9.07
CA PRO A 53 9.14 9.47 -8.08
C PRO A 53 10.53 9.98 -7.68
N THR A 54 11.23 10.65 -8.60
CA THR A 54 12.54 11.28 -8.33
C THR A 54 12.44 12.46 -7.37
N VAL A 55 11.37 13.25 -7.45
CA VAL A 55 11.12 14.38 -6.52
C VAL A 55 10.85 13.85 -5.13
N LEU A 56 10.01 12.82 -5.02
CA LEU A 56 9.76 12.14 -3.75
C LEU A 56 11.03 11.52 -3.17
N GLY A 57 11.81 10.83 -4.01
CA GLY A 57 13.07 10.24 -3.62
C GLY A 57 14.07 11.26 -3.09
N TYR A 58 14.17 12.42 -3.75
CA TYR A 58 15.01 13.51 -3.29
C TYR A 58 14.52 14.10 -1.95
N GLY A 59 13.22 14.31 -1.81
CA GLY A 59 12.61 14.75 -0.55
C GLY A 59 12.91 13.77 0.61
N LEU A 60 12.75 12.49 0.35
CA LEU A 60 13.10 11.44 1.30
C LEU A 60 14.59 11.40 1.60
N LEU A 61 15.45 11.61 0.60
CA LEU A 61 16.90 11.66 0.79
C LEU A 61 17.31 12.82 1.71
N ILE A 62 16.67 13.99 1.58
CA ILE A 62 16.90 15.12 2.49
C ILE A 62 16.42 14.78 3.91
N LEU A 63 15.26 14.16 4.04
CA LEU A 63 14.65 13.86 5.34
C LEU A 63 15.39 12.73 6.10
N LEU A 64 15.75 11.66 5.38
CA LEU A 64 16.34 10.43 5.93
C LEU A 64 17.87 10.43 5.90
N GLY A 65 18.46 11.37 5.20
CA GLY A 65 19.92 11.51 5.10
C GLY A 65 20.59 11.86 6.43
N LYS A 66 21.90 11.69 6.51
CA LYS A 66 22.70 11.93 7.75
C LYS A 66 22.49 13.31 8.37
N ARG A 67 22.17 14.33 7.56
CA ARG A 67 21.92 15.72 7.99
C ARG A 67 20.42 16.05 8.03
N GLY A 68 19.54 15.10 7.69
CA GLY A 68 18.10 15.26 7.72
C GLY A 68 17.51 15.07 9.12
N LEU A 69 16.30 15.58 9.34
CA LEU A 69 15.65 15.53 10.65
C LEU A 69 15.54 14.11 11.21
N VAL A 70 15.11 13.15 10.39
CA VAL A 70 14.95 11.75 10.82
C VAL A 70 16.29 11.02 10.82
N GLY A 71 17.11 11.24 9.79
CA GLY A 71 18.40 10.55 9.65
C GLY A 71 19.40 10.94 10.71
N SER A 72 19.53 12.22 11.07
CA SER A 72 20.41 12.68 12.16
C SER A 72 19.96 12.12 13.51
N PHE A 73 18.65 12.18 13.80
CA PHE A 73 18.11 11.60 15.04
C PHE A 73 18.42 10.11 15.18
N LEU A 74 18.25 9.32 14.12
CA LEU A 74 18.55 7.88 14.14
C LEU A 74 20.06 7.61 14.27
N LEU A 75 20.89 8.44 13.64
CA LEU A 75 22.32 8.30 13.70
C LEU A 75 22.86 8.65 15.10
N GLU A 76 22.37 9.75 15.71
CA GLU A 76 22.82 10.19 17.03
C GLU A 76 22.30 9.31 18.17
N THR A 77 21.08 8.75 18.03
CA THR A 77 20.46 7.97 19.11
C THR A 77 20.77 6.47 19.03
N PHE A 78 20.86 5.93 17.82
CA PHE A 78 20.99 4.48 17.58
C PHE A 78 22.22 4.08 16.77
N ASP A 79 23.08 5.04 16.39
CA ASP A 79 24.21 4.82 15.47
C ASP A 79 23.79 4.10 14.17
N TYR A 80 22.56 4.37 13.70
CA TYR A 80 21.97 3.67 12.56
C TYR A 80 21.81 4.62 11.36
N GLN A 81 22.52 4.31 10.28
CA GLN A 81 22.39 5.01 9.01
C GLN A 81 21.24 4.38 8.19
N LEU A 82 20.17 5.13 7.98
CA LEU A 82 18.97 4.64 7.31
C LEU A 82 19.11 4.56 5.79
N ILE A 83 19.73 5.58 5.17
CA ILE A 83 19.96 5.60 3.71
C ILE A 83 20.91 4.48 3.29
N PHE A 84 20.75 4.01 2.05
CA PHE A 84 21.49 2.87 1.48
C PHE A 84 21.22 1.53 2.21
N THR A 85 20.01 1.39 2.79
CA THR A 85 19.56 0.14 3.38
C THR A 85 18.25 -0.32 2.72
N TRP A 86 17.91 -1.58 2.89
CA TRP A 86 16.62 -2.11 2.46
C TRP A 86 15.42 -1.45 3.18
N VAL A 87 15.64 -0.92 4.39
CA VAL A 87 14.62 -0.19 5.16
C VAL A 87 14.27 1.13 4.47
N ALA A 88 15.28 1.84 3.90
CA ALA A 88 15.02 3.03 3.09
C ALA A 88 14.19 2.70 1.85
N ALA A 89 14.43 1.55 1.21
CA ALA A 89 13.61 1.07 0.10
C ALA A 89 12.15 0.80 0.55
N VAL A 90 11.94 0.23 1.74
CA VAL A 90 10.60 0.04 2.32
C VAL A 90 9.89 1.36 2.53
N ILE A 91 10.57 2.35 3.12
CA ILE A 91 9.98 3.68 3.35
C ILE A 91 9.61 4.36 2.02
N ALA A 92 10.51 4.31 1.02
CA ALA A 92 10.23 4.87 -0.29
C ALA A 92 9.01 4.21 -0.95
N SER A 93 8.98 2.87 -0.95
CA SER A 93 7.86 2.11 -1.50
C SER A 93 6.55 2.39 -0.75
N ALA A 94 6.58 2.45 0.59
CA ALA A 94 5.42 2.76 1.40
C ALA A 94 4.87 4.17 1.09
N VAL A 95 5.71 5.21 1.10
CA VAL A 95 5.26 6.58 0.80
C VAL A 95 4.59 6.69 -0.56
N VAL A 96 5.09 5.97 -1.57
CA VAL A 96 4.56 6.01 -2.93
C VAL A 96 3.29 5.17 -3.10
N SER A 97 3.15 4.07 -2.35
CA SER A 97 1.97 3.20 -2.42
C SER A 97 0.84 3.59 -1.45
N PHE A 98 1.17 4.32 -0.39
CA PHE A 98 0.21 4.75 0.64
C PHE A 98 -1.07 5.41 0.12
N PRO A 99 -1.02 6.37 -0.84
CA PRO A 99 -2.24 7.00 -1.35
C PRO A 99 -3.26 6.02 -1.93
N LEU A 100 -2.80 4.95 -2.58
CA LEU A 100 -3.68 3.93 -3.18
C LEU A 100 -4.42 3.13 -2.10
N MET A 101 -3.70 2.75 -1.04
CA MET A 101 -4.30 2.06 0.10
C MET A 101 -5.30 2.97 0.83
N TYR A 102 -4.89 4.21 1.09
CA TYR A 102 -5.71 5.21 1.76
C TYR A 102 -7.02 5.49 1.01
N GLN A 103 -6.95 5.81 -0.29
CA GLN A 103 -8.14 6.12 -1.09
C GLN A 103 -9.10 4.94 -1.17
N SER A 104 -8.57 3.73 -1.39
CA SER A 104 -9.37 2.51 -1.46
C SER A 104 -10.06 2.21 -0.11
N ALA A 105 -9.33 2.33 0.99
CA ALA A 105 -9.89 2.13 2.32
C ALA A 105 -10.93 3.20 2.67
N LYS A 106 -10.65 4.48 2.35
CA LYS A 106 -11.59 5.59 2.57
C LYS A 106 -12.89 5.39 1.79
N ALA A 107 -12.80 5.05 0.50
CA ALA A 107 -13.97 4.77 -0.35
C ALA A 107 -14.76 3.56 0.18
N ALA A 108 -14.07 2.51 0.64
CA ALA A 108 -14.69 1.34 1.21
C ALA A 108 -15.46 1.65 2.51
N PHE A 109 -14.89 2.47 3.39
CA PHE A 109 -15.58 2.90 4.62
C PHE A 109 -16.74 3.86 4.34
N ALA A 110 -16.59 4.76 3.38
CA ALA A 110 -17.66 5.68 2.97
C ALA A 110 -18.84 4.95 2.29
N GLY A 111 -18.59 3.81 1.66
CA GLY A 111 -19.62 2.97 1.04
C GLY A 111 -20.42 2.11 2.03
N VAL A 112 -20.07 2.08 3.31
CA VAL A 112 -20.86 1.36 4.33
C VAL A 112 -22.07 2.19 4.73
N ASP A 113 -23.26 1.57 4.65
CA ASP A 113 -24.50 2.23 5.04
C ASP A 113 -24.50 2.62 6.52
N VAL A 114 -24.61 3.92 6.77
CA VAL A 114 -24.62 4.52 8.11
C VAL A 114 -25.81 4.02 8.94
N THR A 115 -26.92 3.65 8.32
CA THR A 115 -28.12 3.15 9.02
C THR A 115 -27.85 1.86 9.77
N LEU A 116 -26.99 0.98 9.25
CA LEU A 116 -26.60 -0.26 9.93
C LEU A 116 -25.81 0.01 11.21
N GLU A 117 -24.93 1.02 11.17
CA GLU A 117 -24.17 1.41 12.34
C GLU A 117 -25.05 2.11 13.40
N GLN A 118 -25.99 2.95 12.95
CA GLN A 118 -26.97 3.60 13.83
C GLN A 118 -27.88 2.59 14.51
N ALA A 119 -28.40 1.61 13.78
CA ALA A 119 -29.20 0.52 14.34
C ALA A 119 -28.45 -0.25 15.42
N ALA A 120 -27.17 -0.56 15.18
CA ALA A 120 -26.34 -1.23 16.18
C ALA A 120 -26.10 -0.36 17.43
N ARG A 121 -25.95 0.96 17.27
CA ARG A 121 -25.85 1.90 18.41
C ARG A 121 -27.12 1.92 19.24
N THR A 122 -28.28 1.93 18.61
CA THR A 122 -29.60 1.86 19.28
C THR A 122 -29.74 0.59 20.11
N LEU A 123 -29.14 -0.51 19.66
CA LEU A 123 -29.08 -1.80 20.40
C LEU A 123 -27.99 -1.83 21.49
N GLY A 124 -27.32 -0.71 21.77
CA GLY A 124 -26.31 -0.60 22.82
C GLY A 124 -24.94 -1.16 22.46
N ALA A 125 -24.64 -1.42 21.18
CA ALA A 125 -23.32 -1.89 20.79
C ALA A 125 -22.27 -0.79 20.90
N ARG A 126 -21.08 -1.13 21.44
CA ARG A 126 -19.94 -0.21 21.53
C ARG A 126 -19.35 0.03 20.15
N GLU A 127 -18.76 1.22 19.91
CA GLU A 127 -18.16 1.63 18.62
C GLU A 127 -17.11 0.64 18.09
N SER A 128 -16.28 0.09 18.97
CA SER A 128 -15.29 -0.94 18.58
C SER A 128 -15.97 -2.22 18.07
N ARG A 129 -17.08 -2.62 18.67
CA ARG A 129 -17.85 -3.79 18.23
C ARG A 129 -18.51 -3.50 16.88
N ILE A 130 -19.13 -2.34 16.71
CA ILE A 130 -19.74 -1.91 15.44
C ILE A 130 -18.68 -1.93 14.33
N PHE A 131 -17.51 -1.36 14.60
CA PHE A 131 -16.41 -1.35 13.64
C PHE A 131 -15.99 -2.76 13.22
N LEU A 132 -15.74 -3.66 14.17
CA LEU A 132 -15.23 -5.00 13.88
C LEU A 132 -16.29 -5.94 13.29
N THR A 133 -17.58 -5.77 13.63
CA THR A 133 -18.63 -6.69 13.22
C THR A 133 -19.48 -6.21 12.04
N ILE A 134 -19.52 -4.90 11.76
CA ILE A 134 -20.33 -4.30 10.69
C ILE A 134 -19.43 -3.57 9.70
N THR A 135 -18.74 -2.50 10.13
CA THR A 135 -18.04 -1.61 9.22
C THR A 135 -16.89 -2.31 8.49
N LEU A 136 -16.01 -2.96 9.23
CA LEU A 136 -14.82 -3.60 8.66
C LEU A 136 -15.17 -4.78 7.73
N PRO A 137 -16.09 -5.71 8.10
CA PRO A 137 -16.50 -6.77 7.19
C PRO A 137 -17.17 -6.28 5.91
N LEU A 138 -18.00 -5.22 5.98
CA LEU A 138 -18.63 -4.64 4.80
C LEU A 138 -17.64 -3.88 3.91
N ALA A 139 -16.68 -3.18 4.50
CA ALA A 139 -15.63 -2.47 3.78
C ALA A 139 -14.52 -3.40 3.24
N TRP A 140 -14.44 -4.64 3.73
CA TRP A 140 -13.34 -5.57 3.47
C TRP A 140 -13.01 -5.78 1.99
N PRO A 141 -13.97 -5.94 1.06
CA PRO A 141 -13.68 -6.11 -0.36
C PRO A 141 -12.92 -4.91 -0.97
N GLY A 142 -13.30 -3.70 -0.60
CA GLY A 142 -12.62 -2.48 -1.07
C GLY A 142 -11.24 -2.29 -0.43
N ILE A 143 -11.10 -2.64 0.85
CA ILE A 143 -9.81 -2.63 1.56
C ILE A 143 -8.83 -3.59 0.88
N LEU A 144 -9.28 -4.78 0.53
CA LEU A 144 -8.46 -5.75 -0.17
C LEU A 144 -8.05 -5.30 -1.57
N ALA A 145 -8.96 -4.65 -2.31
CA ALA A 145 -8.61 -4.05 -3.59
C ALA A 145 -7.48 -3.02 -3.42
N GLY A 146 -7.57 -2.17 -2.38
CA GLY A 146 -6.52 -1.21 -2.03
C GLY A 146 -5.18 -1.87 -1.71
N LEU A 147 -5.21 -2.94 -0.91
CA LEU A 147 -4.01 -3.68 -0.51
C LEU A 147 -3.25 -4.23 -1.74
N VAL A 148 -3.98 -4.65 -2.74
CA VAL A 148 -3.42 -5.19 -3.98
C VAL A 148 -2.84 -4.14 -4.87
N LEU A 149 -3.58 -3.04 -5.05
CA LEU A 149 -3.09 -1.91 -5.84
C LEU A 149 -1.82 -1.33 -5.21
N SER A 150 -1.79 -1.22 -3.88
CA SER A 150 -0.60 -0.78 -3.14
C SER A 150 0.56 -1.76 -3.29
N PHE A 151 0.29 -3.07 -3.22
CA PHE A 151 1.34 -4.07 -3.42
C PHE A 151 1.93 -4.02 -4.83
N ALA A 152 1.08 -3.96 -5.86
CA ALA A 152 1.54 -3.83 -7.24
C ALA A 152 2.36 -2.55 -7.44
N ARG A 153 1.93 -1.43 -6.83
CA ARG A 153 2.65 -0.16 -6.88
C ARG A 153 3.99 -0.20 -6.15
N ALA A 154 4.01 -0.79 -4.95
CA ALA A 154 5.24 -0.94 -4.15
C ALA A 154 6.25 -1.86 -4.82
N LEU A 155 5.80 -2.96 -5.44
CA LEU A 155 6.66 -3.91 -6.14
C LEU A 155 7.36 -3.29 -7.35
N GLY A 156 6.70 -2.39 -8.06
CA GLY A 156 7.22 -1.69 -9.22
C GLY A 156 7.95 -0.37 -8.88
N GLU A 157 8.22 -0.08 -7.60
CA GLU A 157 8.89 1.17 -7.26
C GLU A 157 10.36 1.14 -7.66
N PHE A 158 10.78 2.21 -8.35
CA PHE A 158 12.14 2.36 -8.88
C PHE A 158 12.77 3.70 -8.48
N GLY A 159 12.14 4.81 -8.84
CA GLY A 159 12.76 6.14 -8.80
C GLY A 159 13.08 6.62 -7.39
N ALA A 160 12.12 6.54 -6.47
CA ALA A 160 12.37 6.92 -5.08
C ALA A 160 13.31 5.94 -4.39
N THR A 161 13.20 4.64 -4.68
CA THR A 161 14.11 3.61 -4.14
C THR A 161 15.54 3.83 -4.58
N LEU A 162 15.78 4.15 -5.87
CA LEU A 162 17.12 4.46 -6.38
C LEU A 162 17.79 5.60 -5.61
N MET A 163 17.02 6.64 -5.31
CA MET A 163 17.53 7.84 -4.62
C MET A 163 17.93 7.57 -3.16
N VAL A 164 17.15 6.79 -2.41
CA VAL A 164 17.35 6.62 -0.97
C VAL A 164 18.10 5.34 -0.60
N ALA A 165 17.95 4.27 -1.38
CA ALA A 165 18.55 2.96 -1.11
C ALA A 165 19.73 2.64 -2.01
N GLY A 166 19.82 3.30 -3.18
CA GLY A 166 20.85 3.04 -4.18
C GLY A 166 20.72 1.66 -4.81
N ASN A 167 21.77 1.27 -5.56
CA ASN A 167 21.84 -0.04 -6.21
C ASN A 167 23.01 -0.85 -5.64
N ILE A 168 22.80 -1.53 -4.52
CA ILE A 168 23.81 -2.38 -3.88
C ILE A 168 23.35 -3.85 -4.04
N PRO A 169 24.03 -4.65 -4.91
CA PRO A 169 23.71 -6.06 -5.09
C PRO A 169 23.67 -6.82 -3.75
N GLY A 170 22.67 -7.66 -3.56
CA GLY A 170 22.47 -8.43 -2.33
C GLY A 170 21.95 -7.64 -1.12
N LYS A 171 21.89 -6.28 -1.18
CA LYS A 171 21.46 -5.45 -0.04
C LYS A 171 20.25 -4.58 -0.34
N THR A 172 20.27 -3.85 -1.45
CA THR A 172 19.22 -2.87 -1.79
C THR A 172 18.70 -2.99 -3.22
N GLN A 173 19.31 -3.83 -4.05
CA GLN A 173 18.96 -4.00 -5.44
C GLN A 173 17.61 -4.73 -5.59
N THR A 174 16.53 -3.97 -5.84
CA THR A 174 15.22 -4.51 -6.20
C THR A 174 15.17 -4.94 -7.67
N ILE A 175 14.10 -5.67 -8.09
CA ILE A 175 13.94 -6.10 -9.49
C ILE A 175 13.99 -4.91 -10.47
N PRO A 176 13.24 -3.80 -10.27
CA PRO A 176 13.32 -2.66 -11.17
C PRO A 176 14.73 -2.06 -11.28
N LEU A 177 15.46 -1.99 -10.16
CA LEU A 177 16.86 -1.56 -10.14
C LEU A 177 17.75 -2.53 -10.92
N ALA A 178 17.60 -3.83 -10.68
CA ALA A 178 18.39 -4.85 -11.36
C ALA A 178 18.17 -4.83 -12.88
N ILE A 179 16.91 -4.64 -13.34
CA ILE A 179 16.57 -4.50 -14.76
C ILE A 179 17.28 -3.28 -15.35
N TYR A 180 17.15 -2.11 -14.70
CA TYR A 180 17.74 -0.87 -15.18
C TYR A 180 19.26 -0.99 -15.36
N PHE A 181 19.97 -1.46 -14.34
CA PHE A 181 21.42 -1.59 -14.39
C PHE A 181 21.91 -2.74 -15.30
N ALA A 182 21.12 -3.80 -15.48
CA ALA A 182 21.40 -4.83 -16.47
C ALA A 182 21.34 -4.27 -17.91
N VAL A 183 20.32 -3.45 -18.21
CA VAL A 183 20.21 -2.77 -19.51
C VAL A 183 21.37 -1.78 -19.71
N GLU A 184 21.72 -1.00 -18.68
CA GLU A 184 22.81 -0.01 -18.74
C GLU A 184 24.18 -0.68 -18.96
N SER A 185 24.39 -1.86 -18.37
CA SER A 185 25.62 -2.64 -18.54
C SER A 185 25.66 -3.50 -19.81
N GLY A 186 24.57 -3.53 -20.62
CA GLY A 186 24.47 -4.32 -21.84
C GLY A 186 24.10 -5.79 -21.61
N ASP A 187 23.78 -6.21 -20.37
CA ASP A 187 23.25 -7.55 -20.06
C ASP A 187 21.74 -7.64 -20.43
N THR A 188 21.48 -7.72 -21.72
CA THR A 188 20.11 -7.81 -22.25
C THR A 188 19.43 -9.14 -21.89
N GLU A 189 20.18 -10.20 -21.68
CA GLU A 189 19.63 -11.51 -21.31
C GLU A 189 19.18 -11.50 -19.85
N GLY A 190 19.99 -11.01 -18.94
CA GLY A 190 19.65 -10.83 -17.53
C GLY A 190 18.45 -9.92 -17.35
N ALA A 191 18.44 -8.77 -18.06
CA ALA A 191 17.32 -7.86 -18.05
C ALA A 191 16.01 -8.51 -18.53
N ARG A 192 16.04 -9.22 -19.67
CA ARG A 192 14.87 -9.92 -20.23
C ARG A 192 14.29 -10.92 -19.24
N ASN A 193 15.12 -11.73 -18.60
CA ASN A 193 14.69 -12.73 -17.65
C ASN A 193 14.03 -12.11 -16.43
N LEU A 194 14.57 -11.01 -15.88
CA LEU A 194 13.97 -10.28 -14.77
C LEU A 194 12.64 -9.60 -15.16
N VAL A 195 12.54 -9.08 -16.38
CA VAL A 195 11.28 -8.51 -16.92
C VAL A 195 10.20 -9.57 -17.00
N LEU A 196 10.52 -10.78 -17.51
CA LEU A 196 9.57 -11.90 -17.55
C LEU A 196 9.09 -12.28 -16.15
N VAL A 197 10.01 -12.36 -15.17
CA VAL A 197 9.67 -12.69 -13.78
C VAL A 197 8.74 -11.65 -13.16
N ILE A 198 9.06 -10.36 -13.27
CA ILE A 198 8.21 -9.32 -12.66
C ILE A 198 6.84 -9.22 -13.33
N THR A 199 6.80 -9.41 -14.67
CA THR A 199 5.55 -9.42 -15.44
C THR A 199 4.66 -10.57 -15.01
N LEU A 200 5.22 -11.80 -14.90
CA LEU A 200 4.48 -12.96 -14.45
C LEU A 200 3.98 -12.79 -13.00
N LEU A 201 4.83 -12.30 -12.13
CA LEU A 201 4.50 -12.06 -10.71
C LEU A 201 3.38 -11.02 -10.56
N SER A 202 3.46 -9.93 -11.31
CA SER A 202 2.42 -8.89 -11.35
C SER A 202 1.11 -9.43 -11.91
N PHE A 203 1.17 -10.19 -13.01
CA PHE A 203 0.00 -10.81 -13.61
C PHE A 203 -0.69 -11.78 -12.65
N VAL A 204 0.07 -12.70 -12.03
CA VAL A 204 -0.46 -13.66 -11.05
C VAL A 204 -1.09 -12.96 -9.87
N THR A 205 -0.46 -11.92 -9.35
CA THR A 205 -0.98 -11.13 -8.24
C THR A 205 -2.32 -10.49 -8.60
N VAL A 206 -2.39 -9.75 -9.70
CA VAL A 206 -3.60 -9.06 -10.15
C VAL A 206 -4.71 -10.06 -10.53
N PHE A 207 -4.36 -11.15 -11.22
CA PHE A 207 -5.31 -12.20 -11.59
C PHE A 207 -5.93 -12.87 -10.36
N TRP A 208 -5.09 -13.29 -9.41
CA TRP A 208 -5.55 -13.94 -8.17
C TRP A 208 -6.52 -13.06 -7.38
N LEU A 209 -6.27 -11.78 -7.35
CA LEU A 209 -7.08 -10.80 -6.63
C LEU A 209 -8.40 -10.50 -7.31
N ASN A 210 -8.40 -10.35 -8.64
CA ASN A 210 -9.64 -10.20 -9.39
C ASN A 210 -10.52 -11.45 -9.26
N TRP A 211 -9.91 -12.63 -9.32
CA TRP A 211 -10.63 -13.89 -9.14
C TRP A 211 -11.23 -14.01 -7.73
N TRP A 212 -10.44 -13.68 -6.71
CA TRP A 212 -10.89 -13.76 -5.32
C TRP A 212 -11.98 -12.72 -4.98
N SER A 213 -11.82 -11.50 -5.44
CA SER A 213 -12.80 -10.42 -5.27
C SER A 213 -14.15 -10.78 -5.91
N ARG A 214 -14.14 -11.31 -7.14
CA ARG A 214 -15.35 -11.76 -7.84
C ARG A 214 -16.09 -12.88 -7.08
N ASN A 215 -15.37 -13.85 -6.57
CA ASN A 215 -15.96 -14.98 -5.86
C ASN A 215 -16.64 -14.57 -4.54
N LYS A 216 -16.12 -13.56 -3.84
CA LYS A 216 -16.76 -13.03 -2.63
C LYS A 216 -17.99 -12.20 -2.94
N LEU A 217 -17.93 -11.32 -3.93
CA LEU A 217 -19.10 -10.51 -4.34
C LEU A 217 -20.28 -11.36 -4.82
N GLN A 218 -20.02 -12.46 -5.55
CA GLN A 218 -21.09 -13.38 -5.98
C GLN A 218 -21.73 -14.14 -4.80
N LYS A 219 -20.94 -14.53 -3.80
CA LYS A 219 -21.47 -15.18 -2.58
C LYS A 219 -22.34 -14.23 -1.76
N TRP A 220 -22.01 -12.94 -1.72
CA TRP A 220 -22.81 -11.92 -1.05
C TRP A 220 -24.15 -11.69 -1.78
N LYS A 221 -24.12 -11.45 -3.09
CA LYS A 221 -25.37 -11.30 -3.90
C LYS A 221 -26.30 -12.51 -3.80
N LYS A 222 -25.78 -13.73 -3.78
CA LYS A 222 -26.60 -14.93 -3.56
C LYS A 222 -27.25 -14.97 -2.19
N ARG A 223 -26.58 -14.52 -1.14
CA ARG A 223 -27.17 -14.45 0.22
C ARG A 223 -28.29 -13.42 0.30
N GLU A 224 -28.12 -12.24 -0.26
CA GLU A 224 -29.15 -11.21 -0.30
C GLU A 224 -30.40 -11.67 -1.07
N LEU A 225 -30.22 -12.29 -2.24
CA LEU A 225 -31.34 -12.86 -3.01
C LEU A 225 -32.08 -13.96 -2.25
N CYS A 226 -31.38 -14.85 -1.55
CA CYS A 226 -32.02 -15.88 -0.73
C CYS A 226 -32.80 -15.29 0.46
N HIS A 227 -32.30 -14.21 1.08
CA HIS A 227 -33.02 -13.52 2.16
C HIS A 227 -34.25 -12.77 1.64
N ALA A 228 -34.16 -12.09 0.50
CA ALA A 228 -35.28 -11.38 -0.11
C ALA A 228 -36.42 -12.33 -0.54
N VAL A 229 -36.11 -13.48 -1.12
CA VAL A 229 -37.08 -14.50 -1.50
C VAL A 229 -37.80 -15.10 -0.28
N ARG A 230 -37.08 -15.26 0.85
CA ARG A 230 -37.65 -15.82 2.09
C ARG A 230 -38.56 -14.84 2.86
N GLN A 231 -38.51 -13.54 2.55
CA GLN A 231 -39.37 -12.52 3.15
C GLN A 231 -40.69 -12.32 2.37
N HIS A 232 -40.78 -12.83 1.15
CA HIS A 232 -41.97 -12.72 0.29
C HIS A 232 -42.73 -14.05 0.10
N SER A 233 -42.28 -15.11 0.76
CA SER A 233 -42.99 -16.40 0.87
C SER A 233 -43.54 -16.57 2.29
#